data_4fc3e8a7c7e6589aeaff64120c165993
#
_entry.id   4fc3e8a7c7e6589aeaff64120c165993
#
_cell.length_a   1.000
_cell.length_b   1.000
_cell.length_c   1.000
_cell.angle_alpha   90.00
_cell.angle_beta   90.00
_cell.angle_gamma   90.00
#
_symmetry.space_group_name_H-M   'P 1'
#
loop_
_entity.id
_entity.type
_entity.pdbx_description
1 polymer ?
#
loop_
_entity_poly.entity_id
_entity_poly.type
_entity_poly.pdbx_seq_one_letter_code
_entity_poly.pdbx_strand_id
1 'polypeptide(L)'
;MAYEEENEAAAFTVDLDPDAWLWLPGVDYVAGWQKARGAAETLNLALFAVGLDVDQARATADTRADGQGVVRLKATEYGTFRLAQLLALAVEGGHADAAE
;
A
#
# COMPACT_ATOMS: atom_id res chain seq x y z
N MET A 1 -19.07 1.27 30.19
CA MET A 1 -18.61 1.30 29.79
C MET A 1 -18.25 1.68 29.25
N ALA A 2 -17.97 2.00 29.08
CA ALA A 2 -17.42 2.22 28.35
C ALA A 2 -16.74 1.83 28.14
N TYR A 3 -16.47 1.36 28.08
CA TYR A 3 -15.90 0.97 27.66
C TYR A 3 -15.98 0.52 27.21
N GLU A 4 -16.22 0.25 27.47
CA GLU A 4 -16.12 -0.47 26.83
C GLU A 4 -16.46 -0.36 25.76
N GLU A 5 -17.10 0.19 25.58
CA GLU A 5 -17.23 0.48 24.40
C GLU A 5 -16.06 0.72 23.71
N GLU A 6 -15.27 1.29 24.14
CA GLU A 6 -14.05 1.40 23.56
C GLU A 6 -13.43 0.12 23.44
N ASN A 7 -13.81 -0.73 24.11
CA ASN A 7 -13.29 -2.02 23.99
C ASN A 7 -13.73 -2.76 22.81
N GLU A 8 -14.85 -2.42 22.27
CA GLU A 8 -15.22 -3.05 21.07
C GLU A 8 -14.34 -2.66 19.98
N ALA A 9 -13.91 -1.43 19.96
CA ALA A 9 -12.97 -1.02 18.94
C ALA A 9 -11.71 -1.81 19.05
N ALA A 10 -11.28 -2.09 20.26
CA ALA A 10 -10.10 -2.85 20.43
C ALA A 10 -10.28 -4.28 19.93
N ALA A 11 -11.45 -4.83 20.12
CA ALA A 11 -11.70 -6.17 19.66
C ALA A 11 -11.65 -6.25 18.16
N PHE A 12 -12.05 -5.20 17.48
CA PHE A 12 -11.96 -5.21 16.06
C PHE A 12 -10.53 -5.27 15.60
N THR A 13 -9.64 -4.58 16.27
CA THR A 13 -8.27 -4.55 15.79
C THR A 13 -7.61 -5.88 15.93
N VAL A 14 -8.13 -6.75 16.75
CA VAL A 14 -7.55 -8.06 16.89
C VAL A 14 -7.57 -8.84 15.59
N ASP A 15 -8.54 -8.58 14.76
CA ASP A 15 -8.66 -9.29 13.51
C ASP A 15 -7.84 -8.68 12.40
N LEU A 16 -7.12 -7.62 12.69
CA LEU A 16 -6.39 -6.91 11.65
C LEU A 16 -4.96 -7.38 11.58
N ASP A 17 -4.18 -6.67 10.78
CA ASP A 17 -2.78 -6.91 10.62
C ASP A 17 -2.11 -6.99 11.99
N PRO A 18 -1.29 -8.01 12.26
CA PRO A 18 -0.58 -8.06 13.53
C PRO A 18 0.20 -6.81 13.85
N ASP A 19 0.65 -6.10 12.87
CA ASP A 19 1.37 -4.84 13.11
C ASP A 19 0.50 -3.82 13.80
N ALA A 20 -0.79 -3.88 13.62
CA ALA A 20 -1.68 -2.91 14.25
C ALA A 20 -1.75 -3.08 15.76
N TRP A 21 -1.36 -4.23 16.27
CA TRP A 21 -1.35 -4.45 17.69
C TRP A 21 -0.22 -3.75 18.38
N LEU A 22 0.82 -3.38 17.62
CA LEU A 22 2.06 -2.90 18.18
C LEU A 22 2.17 -1.39 18.07
N TRP A 23 1.06 -0.70 18.19
CA TRP A 23 1.09 0.75 18.16
C TRP A 23 1.82 1.26 19.38
N LEU A 24 2.89 2.00 19.15
CA LEU A 24 3.78 2.45 20.19
C LEU A 24 3.58 3.92 20.46
N PRO A 25 3.68 4.34 21.73
CA PRO A 25 3.59 5.76 22.05
C PRO A 25 4.74 6.52 21.38
N GLY A 26 4.43 7.69 20.94
CA GLY A 26 5.44 8.53 20.33
C GLY A 26 5.71 8.28 18.86
N VAL A 27 5.08 7.26 18.28
CA VAL A 27 5.24 6.98 16.87
C VAL A 27 4.11 7.67 16.11
N ASP A 28 4.45 8.36 15.05
CA ASP A 28 3.46 9.11 14.28
C ASP A 28 2.93 8.23 13.14
N TYR A 29 1.95 7.42 13.45
CA TYR A 29 1.36 6.52 12.47
C TYR A 29 0.56 7.27 11.42
N VAL A 30 0.00 8.42 11.80
CA VAL A 30 -0.79 9.20 10.85
C VAL A 30 0.09 9.76 9.75
N ALA A 31 1.24 10.30 10.11
CA ALA A 31 2.15 10.85 9.11
C ALA A 31 2.63 9.76 8.16
N GLY A 32 2.95 8.57 8.70
CA GLY A 32 3.36 7.46 7.85
C GLY A 32 2.25 7.03 6.91
N TRP A 33 1.02 6.95 7.43
CA TRP A 33 -0.11 6.56 6.62
C TRP A 33 -0.40 7.59 5.53
N GLN A 34 -0.29 8.88 5.84
CA GLN A 34 -0.55 9.92 4.86
C GLN A 34 0.45 9.86 3.71
N LYS A 35 1.72 9.63 4.02
CA LYS A 35 2.72 9.49 2.96
C LYS A 35 2.44 8.27 2.11
N ALA A 36 2.09 7.15 2.75
CA ALA A 36 1.79 5.95 2.01
C ALA A 36 0.55 6.13 1.14
N ARG A 37 -0.44 6.88 1.63
CA ARG A 37 -1.63 7.13 0.86
C ARG A 37 -1.31 7.93 -0.40
N GLY A 38 -0.45 8.93 -0.29
CA GLY A 38 -0.03 9.68 -1.46
C GLY A 38 0.68 8.79 -2.47
N ALA A 39 1.54 7.91 -2.00
CA ALA A 39 2.24 6.98 -2.88
C ALA A 39 1.27 6.01 -3.54
N ALA A 40 0.29 5.51 -2.77
CA ALA A 40 -0.69 4.58 -3.31
C ALA A 40 -1.55 5.26 -4.38
N GLU A 41 -1.95 6.49 -4.14
CA GLU A 41 -2.73 7.23 -5.12
C GLU A 41 -1.94 7.45 -6.40
N THR A 42 -0.68 7.80 -6.28
CA THR A 42 0.18 7.98 -7.44
C THR A 42 0.29 6.68 -8.23
N LEU A 43 0.48 5.57 -7.52
CA LEU A 43 0.58 4.29 -8.21
C LEU A 43 -0.74 3.91 -8.88
N ASN A 44 -1.87 4.15 -8.22
CA ASN A 44 -3.15 3.82 -8.81
C ASN A 44 -3.42 4.62 -10.08
N LEU A 45 -3.00 5.88 -10.11
CA LEU A 45 -3.14 6.68 -11.31
C LEU A 45 -2.28 6.13 -12.44
N ALA A 46 -1.05 5.71 -12.10
CA ALA A 46 -0.17 5.13 -13.11
C ALA A 46 -0.72 3.80 -13.63
N LEU A 47 -1.26 2.97 -12.73
CA LEU A 47 -1.86 1.72 -13.14
C LEU A 47 -3.02 1.96 -14.09
N PHE A 48 -3.88 2.90 -13.75
CA PHE A 48 -5.01 3.22 -14.61
C PHE A 48 -4.53 3.72 -15.97
N ALA A 49 -3.49 4.53 -15.98
CA ALA A 49 -2.97 5.10 -17.22
C ALA A 49 -2.44 4.03 -18.17
N VAL A 50 -1.95 2.91 -17.64
CA VAL A 50 -1.48 1.84 -18.50
C VAL A 50 -2.53 0.75 -18.73
N GLY A 51 -3.78 1.04 -18.35
CA GLY A 51 -4.88 0.14 -18.68
C GLY A 51 -5.23 -0.86 -17.61
N LEU A 52 -4.72 -0.70 -16.40
CA LEU A 52 -5.06 -1.58 -15.28
C LEU A 52 -5.98 -0.83 -14.34
N ASP A 53 -7.25 -1.21 -14.31
CA ASP A 53 -8.19 -0.52 -13.44
C ASP A 53 -8.16 -1.17 -12.04
N VAL A 54 -8.96 -0.63 -11.13
CA VAL A 54 -8.90 -1.05 -9.73
C VAL A 54 -9.31 -2.50 -9.51
N ASP A 55 -10.04 -3.08 -10.46
CA ASP A 55 -10.40 -4.49 -10.35
C ASP A 55 -9.22 -5.38 -10.68
N GLN A 56 -8.27 -4.88 -11.41
CA GLN A 56 -7.14 -5.67 -11.86
C GLN A 56 -5.90 -5.46 -11.01
N ALA A 57 -5.70 -4.25 -10.53
CA ALA A 57 -4.57 -3.94 -9.65
C ALA A 57 -4.90 -2.71 -8.85
N ARG A 58 -4.63 -2.75 -7.55
CA ARG A 58 -4.96 -1.64 -6.69
C ARG A 58 -3.94 -1.52 -5.56
N ALA A 59 -3.48 -0.30 -5.35
CA ALA A 59 -2.56 0.00 -4.26
C ALA A 59 -3.33 0.64 -3.12
N THR A 60 -3.01 0.24 -1.90
CA THR A 60 -3.63 0.82 -0.70
C THR A 60 -2.54 1.16 0.29
N ALA A 61 -2.83 2.11 1.15
CA ALA A 61 -1.89 2.57 2.16
C ALA A 61 -2.07 1.79 3.45
N ASP A 62 -0.97 1.58 4.15
CA ASP A 62 -0.98 0.93 5.44
C ASP A 62 0.18 1.52 6.25
N THR A 63 0.30 1.11 7.51
CA THR A 63 1.39 1.55 8.37
C THR A 63 1.97 0.34 9.09
N ARG A 64 3.28 0.37 9.27
CA ARG A 64 3.96 -0.67 10.02
C ARG A 64 3.99 -0.32 11.49
N ALA A 65 4.39 -1.29 12.31
CA ALA A 65 4.43 -1.08 13.75
C ALA A 65 5.37 0.05 14.14
N ASP A 66 6.40 0.30 13.33
CA ASP A 66 7.35 1.37 13.61
C ASP A 66 6.88 2.74 13.11
N GLY A 67 5.68 2.82 12.59
CA GLY A 67 5.12 4.08 12.11
C GLY A 67 5.41 4.37 10.66
N GLN A 68 6.23 3.56 10.01
CA GLN A 68 6.55 3.80 8.62
C GLN A 68 5.37 3.43 7.74
N GLY A 69 5.06 4.27 6.76
CA GLY A 69 4.01 3.98 5.82
C GLY A 69 4.44 2.92 4.83
N VAL A 70 3.51 2.08 4.42
CA VAL A 70 3.76 1.08 3.39
C VAL A 70 2.62 1.09 2.41
N VAL A 71 2.89 0.65 1.20
CA VAL A 71 1.88 0.51 0.17
C VAL A 71 1.75 -0.97 -0.13
N ARG A 72 0.50 -1.44 -0.12
CA ARG A 72 0.20 -2.83 -0.46
C ARG A 72 -0.44 -2.85 -1.82
N LEU A 73 0.00 -3.76 -2.65
CA LEU A 73 -0.55 -3.90 -3.99
C LEU A 73 -1.29 -5.22 -4.08
N LYS A 74 -2.54 -5.15 -4.48
CA LYS A 74 -3.36 -6.32 -4.68
C LYS A 74 -3.71 -6.40 -6.15
N ALA A 75 -3.45 -7.53 -6.79
CA ALA A 75 -3.66 -7.66 -8.22
C ALA A 75 -4.19 -9.04 -8.57
N THR A 76 -4.97 -9.10 -9.64
CA THR A 76 -5.41 -10.37 -10.19
C THR A 76 -4.24 -11.01 -10.92
N GLU A 77 -4.43 -12.27 -11.36
CA GLU A 77 -3.41 -12.90 -12.19
C GLU A 77 -3.13 -12.09 -13.43
N TYR A 78 -4.18 -11.65 -14.09
CA TYR A 78 -4.00 -10.83 -15.29
C TYR A 78 -3.26 -9.55 -14.97
N GLY A 79 -3.69 -8.87 -13.90
CA GLY A 79 -3.02 -7.62 -13.51
C GLY A 79 -1.56 -7.84 -13.18
N THR A 80 -1.25 -8.95 -12.55
CA THR A 80 0.13 -9.27 -12.19
C THR A 80 0.99 -9.49 -13.43
N PHE A 81 0.50 -10.30 -14.38
CA PHE A 81 1.25 -10.55 -15.60
C PHE A 81 1.43 -9.28 -16.41
N ARG A 82 0.38 -8.49 -16.49
CA ARG A 82 0.46 -7.25 -17.25
C ARG A 82 1.45 -6.29 -16.62
N LEU A 83 1.42 -6.17 -15.29
CA LEU A 83 2.36 -5.31 -14.59
C LEU A 83 3.78 -5.80 -14.78
N ALA A 84 4.00 -7.11 -14.72
CA ALA A 84 5.33 -7.66 -14.95
C ALA A 84 5.84 -7.32 -16.33
N GLN A 85 4.97 -7.39 -17.35
CA GLN A 85 5.36 -6.99 -18.70
C GLN A 85 5.78 -5.54 -18.75
N LEU A 86 4.99 -4.68 -18.12
CA LEU A 86 5.30 -3.26 -18.14
C LEU A 86 6.61 -2.96 -17.43
N LEU A 87 6.86 -3.65 -16.33
CA LEU A 87 8.13 -3.46 -15.63
C LEU A 87 9.30 -3.96 -16.45
N ALA A 88 9.13 -5.05 -17.16
CA ALA A 88 10.19 -5.57 -18.03
C ALA A 88 10.51 -4.57 -19.13
N LEU A 89 9.50 -3.97 -19.70
CA LEU A 89 9.71 -2.95 -20.73
C LEU A 89 10.42 -1.74 -20.15
N ALA A 90 10.08 -1.37 -18.92
CA ALA A 90 10.72 -0.23 -18.28
C ALA A 90 12.19 -0.51 -18.01
N VAL A 91 12.51 -1.75 -17.68
CA VAL A 91 13.91 -2.11 -17.45
C VAL A 91 14.71 -1.98 -18.74
N GLU A 92 14.13 -2.42 -19.86
CA GLU A 92 14.82 -2.29 -21.13
C GLU A 92 15.04 -0.81 -21.47
N GLY A 93 13.99 0.00 -21.28
CA GLY A 93 14.12 1.42 -21.49
C GLY A 93 15.09 2.05 -20.52
N GLY A 94 15.06 1.58 -19.26
CA GLY A 94 15.96 2.07 -18.25
C GLY A 94 17.40 1.76 -18.54
N HIS A 95 17.67 0.61 -19.13
CA HIS A 95 19.01 0.28 -19.53
C HIS A 95 19.52 1.26 -20.58
N ALA A 96 18.69 1.58 -21.53
CA ALA A 96 19.08 2.55 -22.54
C ALA A 96 19.38 3.88 -21.90
N ASP A 97 18.57 4.29 -20.96
CA ASP A 97 18.79 5.57 -20.29
C ASP A 97 20.04 5.50 -19.44
N ALA A 98 20.25 4.39 -18.77
CA ALA A 98 21.39 4.27 -17.89
C ALA A 98 22.70 4.27 -18.67
N ALA A 99 22.65 3.88 -19.90
CA ALA A 99 23.86 3.87 -20.74
C ALA A 99 24.27 5.27 -21.11
N GLU A 100 23.43 6.22 -20.94
CA GLU A 100 23.80 7.58 -21.19
C GLU A 100 24.63 8.14 -20.05
#